data_2a32d4807b1e034d0412ae2a0c55e486
#
_entry.id   2a32d4807b1e034d0412ae2a0c55e486
#
_cell.length_a   1.000
_cell.length_b   1.000
_cell.length_c   1.000
_cell.angle_alpha   90.00
_cell.angle_beta   90.00
_cell.angle_gamma   90.00
#
_symmetry.space_group_name_H-M   'P 1'
#
loop_
_entity.id
_entity.type
_entity.pdbx_description
1 polymer ?
#
loop_
_entity_poly.entity_id
_entity_poly.type
_entity_poly.pdbx_seq_one_letter_code
_entity_poly.pdbx_strand_id
1 'polypeptide(L)'
;MKKLNGKLKHNIAVFLSGRGSNLKSIIKYSLRKEKFYKVKVVISNKQKVKGLSIAKKNNIQSYCIDFTQSKRLGNKVLNILKKNNIKLICLAGFMKILPAYFIKSYKGKIINIHPSLLPKYKGLNTHKRVIMNNEKFTGCTIHYVNRFLDSGKIIIQRKVKITKKDTSKSIEKKVLKIEHSIYPKTIDKILSIL
;
A
#
# COMPACT_ATOMS: atom_id res chain seq x y z
N MET A 1 -22.56 33.68 -7.29
CA MET A 1 -22.34 32.21 -7.21
C MET A 1 -20.83 31.91 -7.05
N LYS A 2 -20.34 31.55 -5.85
CA LYS A 2 -18.94 31.16 -5.63
C LYS A 2 -18.71 29.81 -6.23
N LYS A 3 -17.89 29.70 -7.28
CA LYS A 3 -17.37 28.41 -7.81
C LYS A 3 -16.56 27.74 -6.70
N LEU A 4 -17.11 26.71 -6.10
CA LEU A 4 -16.37 25.76 -5.28
C LEU A 4 -15.43 24.96 -6.21
N ASN A 5 -14.18 25.36 -6.31
CA ASN A 5 -13.11 24.62 -6.96
C ASN A 5 -12.74 23.37 -6.13
N GLY A 6 -13.68 22.47 -5.92
CA GLY A 6 -13.43 21.19 -5.30
C GLY A 6 -12.96 20.19 -6.35
N LYS A 7 -11.65 19.94 -6.46
CA LYS A 7 -11.14 18.83 -7.28
C LYS A 7 -11.80 17.53 -6.84
N LEU A 8 -12.30 16.74 -7.81
CA LEU A 8 -12.95 15.47 -7.54
C LEU A 8 -11.95 14.49 -6.90
N LYS A 9 -12.22 14.06 -5.67
CA LYS A 9 -11.36 13.09 -4.98
C LYS A 9 -11.74 11.66 -5.36
N HIS A 10 -10.80 10.91 -5.90
CA HIS A 10 -10.95 9.49 -6.20
C HIS A 10 -10.96 8.64 -4.92
N ASN A 11 -11.83 7.65 -4.85
CA ASN A 11 -11.85 6.69 -3.75
C ASN A 11 -10.75 5.66 -3.92
N ILE A 12 -9.97 5.41 -2.86
CA ILE A 12 -8.99 4.33 -2.81
C ILE A 12 -9.31 3.33 -1.72
N ALA A 13 -8.85 2.09 -1.92
CA ALA A 13 -8.81 1.08 -0.87
C ALA A 13 -7.37 0.82 -0.43
N VAL A 14 -7.17 0.58 0.87
CA VAL A 14 -5.88 0.17 1.43
C VAL A 14 -6.00 -1.23 2.00
N PHE A 15 -5.14 -2.15 1.55
CA PHE A 15 -5.05 -3.52 2.06
C PHE A 15 -3.83 -3.65 2.96
N LEU A 16 -3.99 -4.29 4.11
CA LEU A 16 -2.93 -4.45 5.11
C LEU A 16 -3.08 -5.75 5.91
N SER A 17 -2.00 -6.16 6.59
CA SER A 17 -1.99 -7.34 7.47
C SER A 17 -1.50 -7.04 8.89
N GLY A 18 -1.23 -5.75 9.24
CA GLY A 18 -0.55 -5.46 10.49
C GLY A 18 -0.72 -4.04 11.02
N ARG A 19 0.39 -3.43 11.42
CA ARG A 19 0.46 -2.16 12.18
C ARG A 19 -0.24 -0.95 11.52
N GLY A 20 -0.31 -0.90 10.20
CA GLY A 20 -0.98 0.18 9.47
C GLY A 20 -0.22 1.51 9.47
N SER A 21 1.12 1.51 9.60
CA SER A 21 1.92 2.74 9.60
C SER A 21 1.83 3.50 8.27
N ASN A 22 1.89 2.78 7.14
CA ASN A 22 1.66 3.34 5.82
C ASN A 22 0.22 3.84 5.66
N LEU A 23 -0.79 3.11 6.15
CA LEU A 23 -2.19 3.58 6.17
C LEU A 23 -2.31 4.93 6.87
N LYS A 24 -1.67 5.08 8.06
CA LYS A 24 -1.69 6.34 8.81
C LYS A 24 -1.13 7.51 7.97
N SER A 25 -0.02 7.30 7.26
CA SER A 25 0.59 8.32 6.41
C SER A 25 -0.29 8.66 5.20
N ILE A 26 -0.91 7.67 4.57
CA ILE A 26 -1.84 7.82 3.44
C ILE A 26 -3.06 8.65 3.86
N ILE A 27 -3.68 8.33 5.01
CA ILE A 27 -4.82 9.07 5.55
C ILE A 27 -4.41 10.53 5.82
N LYS A 28 -3.33 10.75 6.60
CA LYS A 28 -2.86 12.10 6.94
C LYS A 28 -2.61 12.98 5.71
N TYR A 29 -2.10 12.40 4.64
CA TYR A 29 -1.84 13.12 3.39
C TYR A 29 -3.14 13.44 2.65
N SER A 30 -4.11 12.52 2.61
CA SER A 30 -5.39 12.68 1.91
C SER A 30 -6.29 13.76 2.51
N LEU A 31 -6.06 14.13 3.78
CA LEU A 31 -6.80 15.19 4.47
C LEU A 31 -6.36 16.61 4.08
N ARG A 32 -5.22 16.74 3.40
CA ARG A 32 -4.74 18.07 2.93
C ARG A 32 -5.65 18.60 1.83
N LYS A 33 -5.73 19.92 1.73
CA LYS A 33 -6.43 20.60 0.62
C LYS A 33 -5.83 20.15 -0.72
N GLU A 34 -6.65 20.12 -1.76
CA GLU A 34 -6.25 19.86 -3.16
C GLU A 34 -5.66 18.46 -3.45
N LYS A 35 -5.91 17.46 -2.60
CA LYS A 35 -5.50 16.09 -2.88
C LYS A 35 -6.53 15.34 -3.72
N PHE A 36 -6.03 14.49 -4.64
CA PHE A 36 -6.84 13.79 -5.63
C PHE A 36 -7.49 12.52 -5.09
N TYR A 37 -7.28 12.15 -3.81
CA TYR A 37 -7.86 10.93 -3.26
C TYR A 37 -8.35 11.04 -1.83
N LYS A 38 -9.24 10.11 -1.48
CA LYS A 38 -9.63 9.81 -0.10
C LYS A 38 -9.60 8.31 0.14
N VAL A 39 -9.18 7.88 1.33
CA VAL A 39 -9.26 6.47 1.75
C VAL A 39 -10.70 6.16 2.09
N LYS A 40 -11.36 5.34 1.27
CA LYS A 40 -12.78 4.99 1.44
C LYS A 40 -12.96 3.64 2.12
N VAL A 41 -12.06 2.69 1.84
CA VAL A 41 -12.15 1.31 2.35
C VAL A 41 -10.77 0.85 2.84
N VAL A 42 -10.76 0.12 3.96
CA VAL A 42 -9.58 -0.61 4.45
C VAL A 42 -9.95 -2.08 4.56
N ILE A 43 -9.10 -2.97 4.03
CA ILE A 43 -9.28 -4.42 4.14
C ILE A 43 -8.05 -5.03 4.80
N SER A 44 -8.29 -5.90 5.78
CA SER A 44 -7.26 -6.74 6.38
C SER A 44 -7.60 -8.21 6.23
N ASN A 45 -6.59 -9.04 5.98
CA ASN A 45 -6.72 -10.49 6.05
C ASN A 45 -6.54 -11.05 7.47
N LYS A 46 -6.24 -10.18 8.46
CA LYS A 46 -6.06 -10.56 9.86
C LYS A 46 -6.98 -9.74 10.76
N GLN A 47 -7.55 -10.41 11.75
CA GLN A 47 -8.34 -9.77 12.81
C GLN A 47 -7.43 -9.03 13.80
N LYS A 48 -8.02 -8.14 14.60
CA LYS A 48 -7.38 -7.45 15.75
C LYS A 48 -6.06 -6.75 15.42
N VAL A 49 -5.85 -6.32 14.15
CA VAL A 49 -4.65 -5.59 13.77
C VAL A 49 -4.83 -4.09 13.98
N LYS A 50 -3.74 -3.40 14.36
CA LYS A 50 -3.74 -1.96 14.62
C LYS A 50 -4.21 -1.12 13.41
N GLY A 51 -3.97 -1.61 12.19
CA GLY A 51 -4.45 -0.95 10.97
C GLY A 51 -5.97 -0.82 10.89
N LEU A 52 -6.75 -1.82 11.35
CA LEU A 52 -8.21 -1.73 11.42
C LEU A 52 -8.66 -0.71 12.49
N SER A 53 -7.97 -0.66 13.63
CA SER A 53 -8.25 0.35 14.68
C SER A 53 -7.97 1.78 14.16
N ILE A 54 -6.92 1.96 13.35
CA ILE A 54 -6.64 3.25 12.70
C ILE A 54 -7.77 3.63 11.74
N ALA A 55 -8.25 2.69 10.92
CA ALA A 55 -9.36 2.94 10.01
C ALA A 55 -10.64 3.36 10.77
N LYS A 56 -11.01 2.62 11.83
CA LYS A 56 -12.15 2.92 12.69
C LYS A 56 -12.05 4.32 13.31
N LYS A 57 -10.88 4.70 13.87
CA LYS A 57 -10.65 6.02 14.47
C LYS A 57 -10.75 7.19 13.46
N ASN A 58 -10.64 6.92 12.17
CA ASN A 58 -10.78 7.89 11.11
C ASN A 58 -12.12 7.79 10.35
N ASN A 59 -13.10 7.07 10.90
CA ASN A 59 -14.42 6.84 10.30
C ASN A 59 -14.35 6.25 8.89
N ILE A 60 -13.34 5.39 8.63
CA ILE A 60 -13.14 4.71 7.35
C ILE A 60 -13.73 3.31 7.43
N GLN A 61 -14.54 2.97 6.43
CA GLN A 61 -15.15 1.66 6.29
C GLN A 61 -14.07 0.57 6.26
N SER A 62 -14.14 -0.40 7.18
CA SER A 62 -13.08 -1.40 7.30
C SER A 62 -13.64 -2.81 7.45
N TYR A 63 -12.93 -3.76 6.85
CA TYR A 63 -13.33 -5.16 6.82
C TYR A 63 -12.15 -6.07 7.16
N CYS A 64 -12.44 -7.16 7.89
CA CYS A 64 -11.52 -8.27 8.04
C CYS A 64 -11.99 -9.43 7.17
N ILE A 65 -11.32 -9.66 6.05
CA ILE A 65 -11.66 -10.70 5.09
C ILE A 65 -10.37 -11.32 4.55
N ASP A 66 -10.09 -12.58 4.91
CA ASP A 66 -9.04 -13.36 4.25
C ASP A 66 -9.60 -14.02 2.99
N PHE A 67 -9.52 -13.29 1.88
CA PHE A 67 -10.10 -13.68 0.59
C PHE A 67 -9.12 -14.42 -0.32
N THR A 68 -7.86 -14.54 0.08
CA THR A 68 -6.81 -15.05 -0.82
C THR A 68 -6.94 -16.54 -1.12
N GLN A 69 -7.64 -17.28 -0.27
CA GLN A 69 -7.87 -18.73 -0.43
C GLN A 69 -9.32 -19.09 -0.82
N SER A 70 -10.19 -18.09 -1.02
CA SER A 70 -11.60 -18.31 -1.32
C SER A 70 -12.09 -17.37 -2.42
N LYS A 71 -12.45 -17.94 -3.57
CA LYS A 71 -13.02 -17.19 -4.70
C LYS A 71 -14.34 -16.48 -4.29
N ARG A 72 -15.17 -17.12 -3.45
CA ARG A 72 -16.39 -16.51 -2.92
C ARG A 72 -16.09 -15.24 -2.12
N LEU A 73 -15.10 -15.30 -1.21
CA LEU A 73 -14.69 -14.13 -0.42
C LEU A 73 -14.02 -13.08 -1.30
N GLY A 74 -13.25 -13.48 -2.32
CA GLY A 74 -12.68 -12.56 -3.28
C GLY A 74 -13.74 -11.79 -4.07
N ASN A 75 -14.80 -12.46 -4.51
CA ASN A 75 -15.93 -11.80 -5.17
C ASN A 75 -16.66 -10.83 -4.22
N LYS A 76 -16.81 -11.20 -2.94
CA LYS A 76 -17.33 -10.27 -1.91
C LYS A 76 -16.48 -9.01 -1.82
N VAL A 77 -15.14 -9.14 -1.82
CA VAL A 77 -14.23 -7.99 -1.81
C VAL A 77 -14.40 -7.16 -3.08
N LEU A 78 -14.43 -7.77 -4.27
CA LEU A 78 -14.66 -7.08 -5.54
C LEU A 78 -15.97 -6.28 -5.55
N ASN A 79 -17.04 -6.83 -4.99
CA ASN A 79 -18.32 -6.14 -4.85
C ASN A 79 -18.23 -4.93 -3.89
N ILE A 80 -17.51 -5.05 -2.77
CA ILE A 80 -17.23 -3.92 -1.86
C ILE A 80 -16.49 -2.81 -2.60
N LEU A 81 -15.46 -3.16 -3.37
CA LEU A 81 -14.66 -2.19 -4.15
C LEU A 81 -15.52 -1.50 -5.20
N LYS A 82 -16.35 -2.25 -5.94
CA LYS A 82 -17.27 -1.73 -6.96
C LYS A 82 -18.30 -0.77 -6.32
N LYS A 83 -18.99 -1.19 -5.24
CA LYS A 83 -19.98 -0.38 -4.52
C LYS A 83 -19.41 0.95 -4.01
N ASN A 84 -18.14 0.97 -3.63
CA ASN A 84 -17.44 2.16 -3.16
C ASN A 84 -16.72 2.95 -4.26
N ASN A 85 -16.91 2.58 -5.53
CA ASN A 85 -16.25 3.21 -6.69
C ASN A 85 -14.73 3.36 -6.49
N ILE A 86 -14.06 2.28 -6.04
CA ILE A 86 -12.62 2.29 -5.80
C ILE A 86 -11.86 2.30 -7.12
N LYS A 87 -10.99 3.29 -7.31
CA LYS A 87 -10.16 3.46 -8.52
C LYS A 87 -8.76 2.87 -8.38
N LEU A 88 -8.26 2.79 -7.13
CA LEU A 88 -6.91 2.30 -6.85
C LEU A 88 -6.92 1.46 -5.58
N ILE A 89 -6.29 0.29 -5.62
CA ILE A 89 -5.95 -0.51 -4.45
C ILE A 89 -4.48 -0.25 -4.10
N CYS A 90 -4.23 0.07 -2.84
CA CYS A 90 -2.89 0.29 -2.29
C CYS A 90 -2.57 -0.84 -1.30
N LEU A 91 -1.61 -1.71 -1.62
CA LEU A 91 -1.10 -2.72 -0.69
C LEU A 91 -0.09 -2.04 0.24
N ALA A 92 -0.37 -2.03 1.53
CA ALA A 92 0.41 -1.33 2.56
C ALA A 92 0.81 -2.29 3.69
N GLY A 93 1.75 -3.16 3.43
CA GLY A 93 2.11 -4.26 4.32
C GLY A 93 1.05 -5.38 4.32
N PHE A 94 0.55 -5.70 3.15
CA PHE A 94 -0.35 -6.85 2.93
C PHE A 94 0.49 -8.10 2.68
N MET A 95 0.42 -9.07 3.60
CA MET A 95 1.32 -10.23 3.65
C MET A 95 0.76 -11.47 2.93
N LYS A 96 -0.10 -11.29 1.96
CA LYS A 96 -0.65 -12.37 1.13
C LYS A 96 -0.47 -12.03 -0.34
N ILE A 97 -0.33 -13.05 -1.18
CA ILE A 97 -0.33 -12.90 -2.64
C ILE A 97 -1.78 -12.77 -3.10
N LEU A 98 -2.05 -11.78 -3.93
CA LEU A 98 -3.38 -11.63 -4.54
C LEU A 98 -3.59 -12.72 -5.58
N PRO A 99 -4.71 -13.44 -5.55
CA PRO A 99 -5.02 -14.45 -6.58
C PRO A 99 -5.10 -13.83 -7.97
N ALA A 100 -4.63 -14.56 -8.98
CA ALA A 100 -4.63 -14.08 -10.36
C ALA A 100 -6.02 -13.68 -10.86
N TYR A 101 -7.06 -14.46 -10.50
CA TYR A 101 -8.45 -14.12 -10.84
C TYR A 101 -8.88 -12.78 -10.25
N PHE A 102 -8.45 -12.46 -9.03
CA PHE A 102 -8.79 -11.20 -8.36
C PHE A 102 -8.15 -10.01 -9.09
N ILE A 103 -6.86 -10.13 -9.42
CA ILE A 103 -6.13 -9.10 -10.18
C ILE A 103 -6.80 -8.87 -11.55
N LYS A 104 -7.16 -9.96 -12.27
CA LYS A 104 -7.84 -9.89 -13.58
C LYS A 104 -9.24 -9.26 -13.47
N SER A 105 -9.99 -9.56 -12.42
CA SER A 105 -11.38 -9.10 -12.25
C SER A 105 -11.49 -7.66 -11.76
N TYR A 106 -10.46 -7.15 -11.08
CA TYR A 106 -10.46 -5.76 -10.63
C TYR A 106 -10.15 -4.82 -11.78
N LYS A 107 -11.07 -3.89 -12.09
CA LYS A 107 -10.96 -2.97 -13.24
C LYS A 107 -10.08 -1.74 -13.00
N GLY A 108 -9.64 -1.51 -11.76
CA GLY A 108 -8.73 -0.41 -11.43
C GLY A 108 -7.25 -0.84 -11.40
N LYS A 109 -6.41 0.06 -10.94
CA LYS A 109 -4.98 -0.23 -10.72
C LYS A 109 -4.72 -0.75 -9.31
N ILE A 110 -3.74 -1.64 -9.17
CA ILE A 110 -3.26 -2.13 -7.87
C ILE A 110 -1.78 -1.78 -7.78
N ILE A 111 -1.37 -1.15 -6.69
CA ILE A 111 0.03 -0.82 -6.41
C ILE A 111 0.45 -1.40 -5.06
N ASN A 112 1.73 -1.72 -4.95
CA ASN A 112 2.34 -2.18 -3.70
C ASN A 112 3.54 -1.32 -3.35
N ILE A 113 3.79 -1.15 -2.04
CA ILE A 113 5.06 -0.64 -1.54
C ILE A 113 5.85 -1.79 -0.92
N HIS A 114 7.04 -2.03 -1.46
CA HIS A 114 7.92 -3.13 -1.06
C HIS A 114 9.21 -2.58 -0.43
N PRO A 115 9.62 -3.06 0.77
CA PRO A 115 10.74 -2.50 1.51
C PRO A 115 12.12 -3.01 1.04
N SER A 116 12.34 -3.03 -0.27
CA SER A 116 13.64 -3.28 -0.89
C SER A 116 13.80 -2.53 -2.22
N LEU A 117 14.99 -2.56 -2.78
CA LEU A 117 15.26 -2.09 -4.15
C LEU A 117 15.02 -3.25 -5.12
N LEU A 118 13.79 -3.40 -5.59
CA LEU A 118 13.46 -4.44 -6.58
C LEU A 118 14.32 -4.28 -7.86
N PRO A 119 14.71 -5.39 -8.51
CA PRO A 119 14.22 -6.77 -8.33
C PRO A 119 14.89 -7.54 -7.18
N LYS A 120 15.85 -6.94 -6.44
CA LYS A 120 16.49 -7.62 -5.31
C LYS A 120 15.54 -7.75 -4.12
N TYR A 121 15.67 -8.84 -3.38
CA TYR A 121 14.96 -9.07 -2.09
C TYR A 121 13.44 -9.04 -2.20
N LYS A 122 12.87 -9.70 -3.22
CA LYS A 122 11.43 -9.98 -3.28
C LYS A 122 10.97 -10.77 -2.06
N GLY A 123 9.70 -10.64 -1.67
CA GLY A 123 9.07 -11.37 -0.58
C GLY A 123 9.44 -10.83 0.81
N LEU A 124 9.50 -11.71 1.79
CA LEU A 124 9.60 -11.35 3.21
C LEU A 124 11.05 -11.18 3.70
N ASN A 125 11.18 -10.65 4.93
CA ASN A 125 12.45 -10.52 5.67
C ASN A 125 13.53 -9.69 4.94
N THR A 126 13.15 -8.71 4.14
CA THR A 126 14.05 -7.90 3.31
C THR A 126 15.18 -7.27 4.12
N HIS A 127 14.86 -6.60 5.25
CA HIS A 127 15.85 -5.91 6.07
C HIS A 127 16.90 -6.84 6.69
N LYS A 128 16.49 -8.06 7.10
CA LYS A 128 17.42 -9.08 7.59
C LYS A 128 18.34 -9.56 6.47
N ARG A 129 17.78 -9.83 5.29
CA ARG A 129 18.50 -10.35 4.12
C ARG A 129 19.53 -9.35 3.58
N VAL A 130 19.22 -8.04 3.54
CA VAL A 130 20.18 -7.03 3.07
C VAL A 130 21.38 -6.87 4.00
N ILE A 131 21.18 -7.04 5.33
CA ILE A 131 22.29 -7.04 6.31
C ILE A 131 23.15 -8.29 6.14
N MET A 132 22.52 -9.47 6.08
CA MET A 132 23.23 -10.74 5.92
C MET A 132 24.10 -10.75 4.64
N ASN A 133 23.66 -10.07 3.60
CA ASN A 133 24.39 -9.96 2.34
C ASN A 133 25.33 -8.72 2.27
N ASN A 134 25.59 -8.06 3.41
CA ASN A 134 26.50 -6.91 3.49
C ASN A 134 26.23 -5.83 2.43
N GLU A 135 24.95 -5.60 2.09
CA GLU A 135 24.58 -4.59 1.09
C GLU A 135 24.92 -3.18 1.58
N LYS A 136 25.44 -2.34 0.68
CA LYS A 136 25.76 -0.93 0.98
C LYS A 136 24.51 -0.04 0.97
N PHE A 137 23.47 -0.48 0.27
CA PHE A 137 22.22 0.25 0.12
C PHE A 137 21.01 -0.69 0.21
N THR A 138 19.94 -0.16 0.73
CA THR A 138 18.58 -0.74 0.66
C THR A 138 17.61 0.35 0.23
N GLY A 139 16.31 0.16 0.46
CA GLY A 139 15.32 1.18 0.17
C GLY A 139 13.92 0.63 0.10
N CYS A 140 13.09 1.32 -0.65
CA CYS A 140 11.75 0.86 -0.96
C CYS A 140 11.38 1.11 -2.43
N THR A 141 10.48 0.28 -2.93
CA THR A 141 9.97 0.32 -4.30
C THR A 141 8.45 0.39 -4.27
N ILE A 142 7.87 1.33 -5.00
CA ILE A 142 6.45 1.32 -5.33
C ILE A 142 6.34 0.79 -6.76
N HIS A 143 5.48 -0.22 -6.96
CA HIS A 143 5.30 -0.88 -8.24
C HIS A 143 3.84 -1.25 -8.47
N TYR A 144 3.45 -1.42 -9.72
CA TYR A 144 2.17 -2.04 -10.07
C TYR A 144 2.18 -3.52 -9.70
N VAL A 145 1.03 -4.04 -9.30
CA VAL A 145 0.88 -5.46 -8.97
C VAL A 145 0.44 -6.24 -10.20
N ASN A 146 1.12 -7.35 -10.45
CA ASN A 146 0.75 -8.38 -11.43
C ASN A 146 0.65 -9.74 -10.74
N ARG A 147 0.48 -10.82 -11.51
CA ARG A 147 0.34 -12.20 -10.99
C ARG A 147 1.61 -12.76 -10.31
N PHE A 148 2.75 -12.14 -10.55
CA PHE A 148 4.04 -12.59 -10.01
C PHE A 148 4.44 -11.75 -8.79
N LEU A 149 5.03 -12.40 -7.78
CA LEU A 149 5.44 -11.74 -6.54
C LEU A 149 6.48 -10.65 -6.83
N ASP A 150 6.18 -9.43 -6.40
CA ASP A 150 7.05 -8.24 -6.45
C ASP A 150 7.76 -8.05 -7.81
N SER A 151 7.01 -8.23 -8.92
CA SER A 151 7.57 -8.25 -10.29
C SER A 151 6.86 -7.31 -11.26
N GLY A 152 5.91 -6.50 -10.79
CA GLY A 152 5.21 -5.54 -11.64
C GLY A 152 6.07 -4.32 -11.96
N LYS A 153 5.64 -3.55 -12.96
CA LYS A 153 6.34 -2.34 -13.43
C LYS A 153 6.61 -1.38 -12.26
N ILE A 154 7.87 -1.00 -12.09
CA ILE A 154 8.30 -0.07 -11.06
C ILE A 154 7.78 1.34 -11.39
N ILE A 155 7.23 2.02 -10.39
CA ILE A 155 6.77 3.41 -10.47
C ILE A 155 7.84 4.34 -9.93
N ILE A 156 8.37 4.02 -8.74
CA ILE A 156 9.42 4.80 -8.10
C ILE A 156 10.21 3.94 -7.10
N GLN A 157 11.49 4.23 -6.97
CA GLN A 157 12.36 3.68 -5.93
C GLN A 157 13.05 4.80 -5.16
N ARG A 158 13.40 4.53 -3.90
CA ARG A 158 14.25 5.41 -3.08
C ARG A 158 15.27 4.60 -2.32
N LYS A 159 16.54 5.01 -2.44
CA LYS A 159 17.68 4.37 -1.78
C LYS A 159 17.87 4.87 -0.35
N VAL A 160 18.36 3.99 0.50
CA VAL A 160 18.78 4.24 1.88
C VAL A 160 20.18 3.67 2.05
N LYS A 161 21.13 4.47 2.53
CA LYS A 161 22.49 4.00 2.83
C LYS A 161 22.47 3.14 4.10
N ILE A 162 23.14 2.00 4.05
CA ILE A 162 23.39 1.10 5.18
C ILE A 162 24.78 1.44 5.72
N THR A 163 24.91 1.54 7.03
CA THR A 163 26.17 1.75 7.73
C THR A 163 26.55 0.52 8.56
N LYS A 164 27.80 0.37 8.95
CA LYS A 164 28.27 -0.74 9.80
C LYS A 164 27.52 -0.85 11.14
N LYS A 165 26.94 0.26 11.63
CA LYS A 165 26.17 0.31 12.89
C LYS A 165 24.69 -0.05 12.71
N ASP A 166 24.23 -0.30 11.48
CA ASP A 166 22.81 -0.57 11.24
C ASP A 166 22.43 -2.01 11.59
N THR A 167 21.30 -2.13 12.23
CA THR A 167 20.60 -3.40 12.48
C THR A 167 19.38 -3.51 11.57
N SER A 168 18.82 -4.71 11.43
CA SER A 168 17.55 -4.90 10.71
C SER A 168 16.45 -3.95 11.19
N LYS A 169 16.37 -3.71 12.50
CA LYS A 169 15.39 -2.80 13.11
C LYS A 169 15.66 -1.33 12.81
N SER A 170 16.93 -0.89 12.78
CA SER A 170 17.26 0.49 12.40
C SER A 170 16.99 0.74 10.92
N ILE A 171 17.31 -0.21 10.06
CA ILE A 171 17.01 -0.15 8.62
C ILE A 171 15.50 -0.09 8.39
N GLU A 172 14.71 -0.95 9.06
CA GLU A 172 13.24 -0.89 8.98
C GLU A 172 12.73 0.53 9.29
N LYS A 173 13.21 1.16 10.36
CA LYS A 173 12.83 2.53 10.71
C LYS A 173 13.20 3.55 9.64
N LYS A 174 14.42 3.46 9.08
CA LYS A 174 14.89 4.33 8.00
C LYS A 174 14.03 4.19 6.74
N VAL A 175 13.76 2.95 6.32
CA VAL A 175 12.95 2.65 5.13
C VAL A 175 11.51 3.10 5.34
N LEU A 176 10.89 2.79 6.49
CA LEU A 176 9.52 3.24 6.81
C LEU A 176 9.36 4.77 6.74
N LYS A 177 10.37 5.54 7.18
CA LYS A 177 10.32 7.02 7.08
C LYS A 177 10.20 7.48 5.63
N ILE A 178 10.91 6.80 4.72
CA ILE A 178 10.84 7.10 3.29
C ILE A 178 9.52 6.62 2.69
N GLU A 179 9.07 5.40 3.02
CA GLU A 179 7.77 4.89 2.58
C GLU A 179 6.64 5.87 2.92
N HIS A 180 6.59 6.34 4.17
CA HIS A 180 5.58 7.30 4.63
C HIS A 180 5.62 8.63 3.87
N SER A 181 6.79 9.01 3.35
CA SER A 181 6.95 10.23 2.54
C SER A 181 6.51 10.03 1.10
N ILE A 182 6.92 8.91 0.45
CA ILE A 182 6.74 8.76 -1.00
C ILE A 182 5.41 8.10 -1.38
N TYR A 183 4.90 7.15 -0.55
CA TYR A 183 3.71 6.40 -0.93
C TYR A 183 2.47 7.29 -1.11
N PRO A 184 2.13 8.18 -0.16
CA PRO A 184 1.00 9.08 -0.33
C PRO A 184 1.12 10.01 -1.54
N LYS A 185 2.33 10.52 -1.81
CA LYS A 185 2.62 11.40 -2.96
C LYS A 185 2.48 10.65 -4.29
N THR A 186 2.92 9.39 -4.32
CA THR A 186 2.80 8.56 -5.52
C THR A 186 1.34 8.21 -5.82
N ILE A 187 0.54 7.90 -4.79
CA ILE A 187 -0.91 7.69 -4.93
C ILE A 187 -1.57 8.95 -5.54
N ASP A 188 -1.25 10.11 -4.99
CA ASP A 188 -1.79 11.40 -5.46
C ASP A 188 -1.43 11.66 -6.93
N LYS A 189 -0.15 11.45 -7.31
CA LYS A 189 0.33 11.58 -8.68
C LYS A 189 -0.37 10.61 -9.65
N ILE A 190 -0.59 9.36 -9.26
CA ILE A 190 -1.29 8.38 -10.11
C ILE A 190 -2.72 8.81 -10.38
N LEU A 191 -3.38 9.40 -9.39
CA LEU A 191 -4.80 9.77 -9.48
C LEU A 191 -5.03 11.17 -10.05
N SER A 192 -3.99 12.01 -10.11
CA SER A 192 -4.07 13.34 -10.75
C SER A 192 -4.14 13.26 -12.29
N ILE A 193 -3.87 12.09 -12.88
CA ILE A 193 -3.87 11.85 -14.32
C ILE A 193 -5.02 10.93 -14.77
N LEU A 194 -5.97 10.63 -13.87
CA LEU A 194 -7.22 9.91 -14.13
C LEU A 194 -8.40 10.89 -14.23
#